data_57bb6cb8252f66feae3a68831a35e019
#
_entry.id   57bb6cb8252f66feae3a68831a35e019
#
_cell.length_a   1.000
_cell.length_b   1.000
_cell.length_c   1.000
_cell.angle_alpha   90.00
_cell.angle_beta   90.00
_cell.angle_gamma   90.00
#
_symmetry.space_group_name_H-M   'P 1'
#
loop_
_entity.id
_entity.type
_entity.pdbx_description
1 polymer ?
#
loop_
_entity_poly.entity_id
_entity_poly.type
_entity_poly.pdbx_seq_one_letter_code
_entity_poly.pdbx_strand_id
1 'polypeptide(L)'
;MSNLPTKAKVVIIGGGIHGLSTAWKLSETYKNPGEIVVLEKKDTAAGASGIACGVVRNNYFQPAMRELMAHSVSVWESDPKAFKYNAVGYMQISPEIMHKDVASIYEQQKAIGYDSVFIEGEKDCSKYMKGIFDDWQAKGITSVLHEKKGGYAFNKDSIKALESKANSNGVNVHKGVKVTGFKRGSNSNAVTGVVTDKGTIECDQVVVGAGPWVRDFWNMLELPKTTEIKGQDGKMHEVDMWKYWFLQEGVLGVDANYLRTNEGKQPPVIHVDTDAPLHSDT
;
A
#
# COMPACT_ATOMS: atom_id res chain seq x y z
N MET A 1 30.85 -7.63 6.26
CA MET A 1 30.00 -6.41 6.26
C MET A 1 30.36 -5.66 5.00
N SER A 2 29.45 -5.48 4.05
CA SER A 2 29.71 -4.66 2.87
C SER A 2 29.88 -3.21 3.33
N ASN A 3 30.98 -2.59 2.99
CA ASN A 3 31.19 -1.16 3.26
C ASN A 3 30.13 -0.36 2.50
N LEU A 4 29.54 0.64 3.17
CA LEU A 4 28.65 1.58 2.50
C LEU A 4 29.42 2.32 1.39
N PRO A 5 28.83 2.53 0.22
CA PRO A 5 29.45 3.37 -0.80
C PRO A 5 29.51 4.83 -0.30
N THR A 6 30.55 5.54 -0.69
CA THR A 6 30.67 6.97 -0.39
C THR A 6 29.88 7.86 -1.34
N LYS A 7 29.48 7.31 -2.51
CA LYS A 7 28.70 7.98 -3.53
C LYS A 7 27.64 7.06 -4.12
N ALA A 8 26.49 7.63 -4.49
CA ALA A 8 25.43 7.00 -5.25
C ALA A 8 24.77 8.01 -6.19
N LYS A 9 24.08 7.56 -7.21
CA LYS A 9 23.22 8.42 -8.03
C LYS A 9 21.90 8.69 -7.32
N VAL A 10 21.31 7.61 -6.81
CA VAL A 10 20.05 7.65 -6.09
C VAL A 10 20.19 6.91 -4.78
N VAL A 11 19.80 7.53 -3.68
CA VAL A 11 19.64 6.88 -2.37
C VAL A 11 18.16 6.76 -2.06
N ILE A 12 17.69 5.53 -1.85
CA ILE A 12 16.31 5.22 -1.48
C ILE A 12 16.27 4.82 -0.01
N ILE A 13 15.47 5.50 0.78
CA ILE A 13 15.33 5.28 2.23
C ILE A 13 14.10 4.44 2.49
N GLY A 14 14.29 3.22 2.99
CA GLY A 14 13.25 2.27 3.36
C GLY A 14 13.21 1.02 2.47
N GLY A 15 13.29 -0.16 3.09
CA GLY A 15 13.19 -1.49 2.47
C GLY A 15 11.78 -2.07 2.49
N GLY A 16 10.75 -1.23 2.42
CA GLY A 16 9.34 -1.61 2.24
C GLY A 16 8.92 -1.63 0.77
N ILE A 17 7.61 -1.81 0.55
CA ILE A 17 7.04 -1.90 -0.80
C ILE A 17 7.40 -0.69 -1.67
N HIS A 18 7.27 0.53 -1.15
CA HIS A 18 7.55 1.75 -1.92
C HIS A 18 9.03 1.86 -2.31
N GLY A 19 9.94 1.65 -1.35
CA GLY A 19 11.37 1.77 -1.63
C GLY A 19 11.88 0.70 -2.60
N LEU A 20 11.51 -0.56 -2.37
CA LEU A 20 11.99 -1.67 -3.21
C LEU A 20 11.36 -1.70 -4.60
N SER A 21 10.06 -1.36 -4.74
CA SER A 21 9.45 -1.24 -6.07
C SER A 21 10.05 -0.08 -6.86
N THR A 22 10.33 1.05 -6.20
CA THR A 22 11.04 2.17 -6.82
C THR A 22 12.44 1.75 -7.26
N ALA A 23 13.19 1.07 -6.38
CA ALA A 23 14.53 0.58 -6.70
C ALA A 23 14.54 -0.38 -7.89
N TRP A 24 13.62 -1.36 -7.90
CA TRP A 24 13.47 -2.29 -9.01
C TRP A 24 13.13 -1.56 -10.31
N LYS A 25 12.13 -0.68 -10.32
CA LYS A 25 11.72 0.03 -11.54
C LYS A 25 12.77 1.02 -12.05
N LEU A 26 13.45 1.73 -11.17
CA LEU A 26 14.59 2.56 -11.56
C LEU A 26 15.72 1.73 -12.16
N SER A 27 16.01 0.55 -11.64
CA SER A 27 17.07 -0.31 -12.15
C SER A 27 16.84 -0.80 -13.58
N GLU A 28 15.58 -0.83 -14.05
CA GLU A 28 15.24 -1.17 -15.41
C GLU A 28 15.56 -0.03 -16.42
N THR A 29 15.69 1.19 -15.95
CA THR A 29 15.88 2.39 -16.77
C THR A 29 17.25 3.02 -16.61
N TYR A 30 17.91 2.81 -15.48
CA TYR A 30 19.25 3.38 -15.21
C TYR A 30 20.33 2.61 -15.96
N LYS A 31 21.26 3.36 -16.56
CA LYS A 31 22.42 2.79 -17.28
C LYS A 31 23.32 1.96 -16.33
N ASN A 32 23.50 2.43 -15.11
CA ASN A 32 24.32 1.80 -14.07
C ASN A 32 23.47 1.56 -12.81
N PRO A 33 22.72 0.47 -12.69
CA PRO A 33 21.88 0.21 -11.52
C PRO A 33 22.66 0.09 -10.20
N GLY A 34 23.96 -0.22 -10.25
CA GLY A 34 24.85 -0.22 -9.08
C GLY A 34 25.04 1.14 -8.40
N GLU A 35 24.64 2.23 -9.05
CA GLU A 35 24.59 3.58 -8.47
C GLU A 35 23.28 3.87 -7.72
N ILE A 36 22.35 2.90 -7.67
CA ILE A 36 21.13 2.95 -6.85
C ILE A 36 21.39 2.21 -5.55
N VAL A 37 21.17 2.89 -4.44
CA VAL A 37 21.40 2.37 -3.08
C VAL A 37 20.10 2.42 -2.30
N VAL A 38 19.70 1.30 -1.70
CA VAL A 38 18.58 1.23 -0.76
C VAL A 38 19.12 1.10 0.65
N LEU A 39 18.66 1.95 1.57
CA LEU A 39 19.03 1.92 2.98
C LEU A 39 17.82 1.50 3.84
N GLU A 40 17.96 0.41 4.57
CA GLU A 40 16.93 -0.09 5.48
C GLU A 40 17.50 -0.20 6.91
N LYS A 41 16.79 0.39 7.88
CA LYS A 41 17.27 0.45 9.28
C LYS A 41 17.29 -0.91 10.00
N LYS A 42 16.49 -1.86 9.56
CA LYS A 42 16.40 -3.21 10.14
C LYS A 42 16.59 -4.27 9.05
N ASP A 43 15.52 -4.90 8.67
CA ASP A 43 15.46 -5.86 7.56
C ASP A 43 14.31 -5.46 6.62
N THR A 44 14.35 -5.91 5.39
CA THR A 44 13.28 -5.70 4.43
C THR A 44 11.96 -6.29 4.96
N ALA A 45 10.86 -5.62 4.66
CA ALA A 45 9.55 -5.96 5.22
C ALA A 45 9.42 -5.90 6.76
N ALA A 46 10.35 -5.27 7.48
CA ALA A 46 10.24 -5.13 8.94
C ALA A 46 9.20 -4.08 9.39
N GLY A 47 8.75 -3.23 8.49
CA GLY A 47 7.73 -2.19 8.75
C GLY A 47 6.32 -2.59 8.32
N ALA A 48 5.47 -1.59 8.03
CA ALA A 48 4.06 -1.75 7.67
C ALA A 48 3.84 -2.73 6.49
N SER A 49 4.73 -2.74 5.49
CA SER A 49 4.64 -3.67 4.36
C SER A 49 4.67 -5.15 4.77
N GLY A 50 5.35 -5.49 5.86
CA GLY A 50 5.45 -6.87 6.35
C GLY A 50 4.29 -7.32 7.23
N ILE A 51 3.42 -6.41 7.67
CA ILE A 51 2.24 -6.68 8.50
C ILE A 51 0.93 -6.37 7.78
N ALA A 52 0.98 -5.89 6.54
CA ALA A 52 -0.19 -5.63 5.73
C ALA A 52 -1.01 -6.91 5.48
N CYS A 53 -2.32 -6.77 5.23
CA CYS A 53 -3.18 -7.93 4.96
C CYS A 53 -2.89 -8.64 3.63
N GLY A 54 -2.12 -8.00 2.73
CA GLY A 54 -1.73 -8.58 1.45
C GLY A 54 -2.83 -8.65 0.39
N VAL A 55 -3.97 -7.99 0.61
CA VAL A 55 -5.07 -7.93 -0.37
C VAL A 55 -4.67 -7.07 -1.57
N VAL A 56 -4.86 -7.61 -2.75
CA VAL A 56 -4.63 -6.94 -4.05
C VAL A 56 -5.97 -6.80 -4.75
N ARG A 57 -6.40 -5.56 -5.01
CA ARG A 57 -7.72 -5.25 -5.56
C ARG A 57 -7.74 -3.95 -6.37
N ASN A 58 -8.79 -3.75 -7.13
CA ASN A 58 -9.08 -2.48 -7.84
C ASN A 58 -10.30 -1.74 -7.24
N ASN A 59 -10.88 -2.21 -6.16
CA ASN A 59 -12.07 -1.65 -5.52
C ASN A 59 -11.72 -0.35 -4.76
N TYR A 60 -11.85 0.79 -5.44
CA TYR A 60 -11.61 2.13 -4.90
C TYR A 60 -12.61 3.13 -5.44
N PHE A 61 -13.08 4.05 -4.60
CA PHE A 61 -14.02 5.11 -5.00
C PHE A 61 -13.39 6.17 -5.93
N GLN A 62 -12.10 6.39 -5.80
CA GLN A 62 -11.40 7.42 -6.57
C GLN A 62 -10.95 6.88 -7.93
N PRO A 63 -11.33 7.52 -9.06
CA PRO A 63 -10.96 7.07 -10.42
C PRO A 63 -9.44 6.91 -10.60
N ALA A 64 -8.65 7.88 -10.19
CA ALA A 64 -7.18 7.81 -10.30
C ALA A 64 -6.59 6.61 -9.55
N MET A 65 -7.16 6.24 -8.40
CA MET A 65 -6.73 5.06 -7.66
C MET A 65 -7.07 3.77 -8.41
N ARG A 66 -8.19 3.70 -9.12
CA ARG A 66 -8.56 2.51 -9.90
C ARG A 66 -7.60 2.29 -11.07
N GLU A 67 -7.25 3.33 -11.80
CA GLU A 67 -6.26 3.24 -12.89
C GLU A 67 -4.90 2.78 -12.35
N LEU A 68 -4.44 3.38 -11.26
CA LEU A 68 -3.19 3.00 -10.61
C LEU A 68 -3.22 1.54 -10.12
N MET A 69 -4.33 1.11 -9.52
CA MET A 69 -4.46 -0.26 -9.02
C MET A 69 -4.62 -1.28 -10.14
N ALA A 70 -5.28 -0.94 -11.26
CA ALA A 70 -5.33 -1.81 -12.43
C ALA A 70 -3.91 -2.07 -12.98
N HIS A 71 -3.07 -1.03 -13.06
CA HIS A 71 -1.65 -1.20 -13.38
C HIS A 71 -0.93 -2.06 -12.32
N SER A 72 -1.16 -1.80 -11.03
CA SER A 72 -0.53 -2.56 -9.94
C SER A 72 -0.89 -4.05 -10.00
N VAL A 73 -2.16 -4.39 -10.26
CA VAL A 73 -2.59 -5.79 -10.44
C VAL A 73 -1.81 -6.46 -11.57
N SER A 74 -1.60 -5.77 -12.71
CA SER A 74 -0.81 -6.31 -13.81
C SER A 74 0.65 -6.58 -13.44
N VAL A 75 1.22 -5.79 -12.53
CA VAL A 75 2.57 -6.04 -11.98
C VAL A 75 2.58 -7.32 -11.13
N TRP A 76 1.58 -7.54 -10.28
CA TRP A 76 1.46 -8.79 -9.51
C TRP A 76 1.29 -10.01 -10.43
N GLU A 77 0.48 -9.89 -11.47
CA GLU A 77 0.23 -10.94 -12.47
C GLU A 77 1.47 -11.24 -13.35
N SER A 78 2.41 -10.31 -13.45
CA SER A 78 3.62 -10.50 -14.28
C SER A 78 4.56 -11.58 -13.76
N ASP A 79 4.56 -11.85 -12.45
CA ASP A 79 5.39 -12.90 -11.85
C ASP A 79 4.75 -13.41 -10.55
N PRO A 80 3.58 -14.08 -10.64
CA PRO A 80 2.80 -14.47 -9.46
C PRO A 80 3.55 -15.46 -8.57
N LYS A 81 4.44 -16.27 -9.16
CA LYS A 81 5.24 -17.22 -8.40
C LYS A 81 6.26 -16.53 -7.50
N ALA A 82 7.00 -15.56 -8.02
CA ALA A 82 7.97 -14.79 -7.23
C ALA A 82 7.27 -13.96 -6.14
N PHE A 83 6.19 -13.26 -6.50
CA PHE A 83 5.44 -12.44 -5.58
C PHE A 83 4.54 -13.22 -4.61
N LYS A 84 4.45 -14.54 -4.74
CA LYS A 84 3.50 -15.38 -3.98
C LYS A 84 2.08 -14.80 -4.04
N TYR A 85 1.71 -14.36 -5.24
CA TYR A 85 0.41 -13.80 -5.54
C TYR A 85 -0.57 -14.89 -5.96
N ASN A 86 -1.76 -14.85 -5.38
CA ASN A 86 -2.87 -15.77 -5.62
C ASN A 86 -4.03 -14.99 -6.25
N ALA A 87 -4.24 -15.17 -7.54
CA ALA A 87 -5.28 -14.51 -8.33
C ALA A 87 -6.65 -15.19 -8.10
N VAL A 88 -7.19 -15.06 -6.91
CA VAL A 88 -8.49 -15.66 -6.52
C VAL A 88 -9.67 -14.71 -6.70
N GLY A 89 -9.40 -13.49 -7.13
CA GLY A 89 -10.39 -12.43 -7.23
C GLY A 89 -10.59 -11.69 -5.89
N TYR A 90 -11.43 -10.66 -5.95
CA TYR A 90 -11.86 -9.90 -4.78
C TYR A 90 -13.37 -9.64 -4.87
N MET A 91 -14.08 -9.76 -3.77
CA MET A 91 -15.51 -9.46 -3.72
C MET A 91 -15.78 -8.36 -2.70
N GLN A 92 -16.64 -7.42 -3.10
CA GLN A 92 -17.35 -6.55 -2.18
C GLN A 92 -18.82 -6.97 -2.18
N ILE A 93 -19.34 -7.24 -1.00
CA ILE A 93 -20.69 -7.71 -0.75
C ILE A 93 -21.37 -6.68 0.14
N SER A 94 -22.44 -6.08 -0.30
CA SER A 94 -22.98 -4.88 0.35
C SER A 94 -24.52 -4.86 0.39
N PRO A 95 -25.10 -4.22 1.43
CA PRO A 95 -26.52 -3.95 1.53
C PRO A 95 -26.92 -2.77 0.62
N GLU A 96 -28.24 -2.49 0.56
CA GLU A 96 -28.83 -1.46 -0.30
C GLU A 96 -28.23 -0.07 -0.11
N ILE A 97 -27.89 0.29 1.11
CA ILE A 97 -27.31 1.62 1.41
C ILE A 97 -26.01 1.90 0.64
N MET A 98 -25.25 0.84 0.31
CA MET A 98 -23.99 0.94 -0.43
C MET A 98 -24.15 0.73 -1.95
N HIS A 99 -25.36 0.39 -2.41
CA HIS A 99 -25.61 -0.01 -3.80
C HIS A 99 -25.09 1.01 -4.81
N LYS A 100 -25.42 2.29 -4.63
CA LYS A 100 -25.03 3.37 -5.54
C LYS A 100 -23.52 3.52 -5.67
N ASP A 101 -22.81 3.39 -4.55
CA ASP A 101 -21.35 3.54 -4.51
C ASP A 101 -20.68 2.34 -5.19
N VAL A 102 -21.14 1.12 -4.90
CA VAL A 102 -20.59 -0.10 -5.50
C VAL A 102 -20.86 -0.14 -7.01
N ALA A 103 -22.08 0.24 -7.45
CA ALA A 103 -22.41 0.39 -8.86
C ALA A 103 -21.49 1.40 -9.57
N SER A 104 -21.21 2.53 -8.92
CA SER A 104 -20.28 3.54 -9.46
C SER A 104 -18.86 2.98 -9.62
N ILE A 105 -18.38 2.15 -8.70
CA ILE A 105 -17.07 1.49 -8.82
C ILE A 105 -17.09 0.55 -10.04
N TYR A 106 -18.13 -0.25 -10.18
CA TYR A 106 -18.27 -1.18 -11.33
C TYR A 106 -18.24 -0.45 -12.68
N GLU A 107 -19.02 0.62 -12.84
CA GLU A 107 -19.05 1.39 -14.08
C GLU A 107 -17.68 1.97 -14.44
N GLN A 108 -16.92 2.40 -13.44
CA GLN A 108 -15.58 2.92 -13.65
C GLN A 108 -14.56 1.81 -13.94
N GLN A 109 -14.69 0.62 -13.33
CA GLN A 109 -13.89 -0.55 -13.68
C GLN A 109 -14.14 -0.98 -15.12
N LYS A 110 -15.42 -1.01 -15.52
CA LYS A 110 -15.83 -1.30 -16.90
C LYS A 110 -15.25 -0.30 -17.91
N ALA A 111 -15.27 0.99 -17.57
CA ALA A 111 -14.72 2.05 -18.43
C ALA A 111 -13.23 1.89 -18.72
N ILE A 112 -12.44 1.34 -17.78
CA ILE A 112 -11.01 1.05 -17.96
C ILE A 112 -10.73 -0.39 -18.43
N GLY A 113 -11.77 -1.16 -18.76
CA GLY A 113 -11.62 -2.55 -19.20
C GLY A 113 -11.16 -3.53 -18.11
N TYR A 114 -11.38 -3.20 -16.83
CA TYR A 114 -11.04 -4.08 -15.72
C TYR A 114 -12.10 -5.18 -15.56
N ASP A 115 -11.67 -6.46 -15.52
CA ASP A 115 -12.55 -7.61 -15.52
C ASP A 115 -13.27 -7.77 -14.16
N SER A 116 -14.53 -7.41 -14.13
CA SER A 116 -15.40 -7.50 -12.95
C SER A 116 -16.85 -7.80 -13.35
N VAL A 117 -17.62 -8.33 -12.40
CA VAL A 117 -19.05 -8.64 -12.54
C VAL A 117 -19.79 -7.95 -11.42
N PHE A 118 -20.89 -7.28 -11.75
CA PHE A 118 -21.78 -6.67 -10.76
C PHE A 118 -23.13 -7.34 -10.79
N ILE A 119 -23.59 -7.81 -9.63
CA ILE A 119 -24.87 -8.49 -9.42
C ILE A 119 -25.74 -7.61 -8.53
N GLU A 120 -26.99 -7.40 -8.92
CA GLU A 120 -27.92 -6.51 -8.25
C GLU A 120 -29.18 -7.27 -7.80
N GLY A 121 -29.70 -6.86 -6.66
CA GLY A 121 -30.91 -7.43 -6.07
C GLY A 121 -30.65 -8.67 -5.21
N GLU A 122 -31.36 -8.75 -4.07
CA GLU A 122 -31.11 -9.77 -3.05
C GLU A 122 -31.23 -11.21 -3.58
N LYS A 123 -32.24 -11.47 -4.45
CA LYS A 123 -32.45 -12.80 -5.04
C LYS A 123 -31.30 -13.24 -5.94
N ASP A 124 -30.83 -12.34 -6.80
CA ASP A 124 -29.75 -12.65 -7.76
C ASP A 124 -28.39 -12.69 -7.06
N CYS A 125 -28.14 -11.81 -6.09
CA CYS A 125 -26.98 -11.88 -5.21
C CYS A 125 -26.93 -13.21 -4.46
N SER A 126 -28.04 -13.63 -3.84
CA SER A 126 -28.12 -14.92 -3.15
C SER A 126 -27.87 -16.09 -4.09
N LYS A 127 -28.47 -16.08 -5.29
CA LYS A 127 -28.24 -17.11 -6.32
C LYS A 127 -26.78 -17.17 -6.75
N TYR A 128 -26.16 -16.00 -7.00
CA TYR A 128 -24.77 -15.90 -7.40
C TYR A 128 -23.84 -16.45 -6.32
N MET A 129 -24.06 -16.04 -5.08
CA MET A 129 -23.24 -16.46 -3.95
C MET A 129 -23.40 -17.95 -3.64
N LYS A 130 -24.60 -18.51 -3.75
CA LYS A 130 -24.84 -19.96 -3.63
C LYS A 130 -24.19 -20.79 -4.74
N GLY A 131 -23.91 -20.19 -5.88
CA GLY A 131 -23.11 -20.81 -6.94
C GLY A 131 -21.61 -20.92 -6.60
N ILE A 132 -21.15 -20.19 -5.55
CA ILE A 132 -19.76 -20.18 -5.10
C ILE A 132 -19.62 -20.87 -3.73
N PHE A 133 -20.60 -20.65 -2.84
CA PHE A 133 -20.66 -21.21 -1.48
C PHE A 133 -22.06 -21.81 -1.28
N ASP A 134 -22.18 -23.11 -1.26
CA ASP A 134 -23.47 -23.82 -1.19
C ASP A 134 -24.22 -23.57 0.12
N ASP A 135 -23.52 -23.25 1.18
CA ASP A 135 -24.04 -22.92 2.51
C ASP A 135 -24.33 -21.41 2.72
N TRP A 136 -24.27 -20.59 1.66
CA TRP A 136 -24.53 -19.15 1.77
C TRP A 136 -25.91 -18.83 2.33
N GLN A 137 -25.95 -18.04 3.42
CA GLN A 137 -27.19 -17.72 4.16
C GLN A 137 -27.39 -16.23 4.44
N ALA A 138 -26.45 -15.35 4.03
CA ALA A 138 -26.57 -13.93 4.32
C ALA A 138 -27.85 -13.33 3.72
N LYS A 139 -28.48 -12.44 4.48
CA LYS A 139 -29.70 -11.70 4.11
C LYS A 139 -29.39 -10.22 3.97
N GLY A 140 -30.26 -9.49 3.26
CA GLY A 140 -30.12 -8.05 3.09
C GLY A 140 -28.97 -7.63 2.16
N ILE A 141 -28.35 -8.56 1.46
CA ILE A 141 -27.31 -8.28 0.47
C ILE A 141 -27.97 -8.01 -0.88
N THR A 142 -27.81 -6.79 -1.38
CA THR A 142 -28.41 -6.33 -2.65
C THR A 142 -27.39 -6.01 -3.72
N SER A 143 -26.10 -6.05 -3.39
CA SER A 143 -25.01 -5.80 -4.32
C SER A 143 -23.83 -6.73 -4.10
N VAL A 144 -23.34 -7.36 -5.17
CA VAL A 144 -22.08 -8.10 -5.20
C VAL A 144 -21.25 -7.58 -6.36
N LEU A 145 -20.12 -6.96 -6.04
CA LEU A 145 -19.08 -6.63 -7.02
C LEU A 145 -17.96 -7.66 -6.91
N HIS A 146 -17.81 -8.47 -7.95
CA HIS A 146 -16.79 -9.51 -7.99
C HIS A 146 -15.74 -9.16 -9.05
N GLU A 147 -14.59 -8.70 -8.61
CA GLU A 147 -13.40 -8.55 -9.45
C GLU A 147 -12.84 -9.94 -9.77
N LYS A 148 -12.67 -10.25 -11.05
CA LYS A 148 -12.08 -11.53 -11.50
C LYS A 148 -10.55 -11.50 -11.42
N LYS A 149 -9.99 -10.30 -11.44
CA LYS A 149 -8.59 -10.02 -11.15
C LYS A 149 -8.44 -9.60 -9.70
N GLY A 150 -7.19 -9.55 -9.22
CA GLY A 150 -6.94 -9.30 -7.82
C GLY A 150 -6.89 -10.60 -7.01
N GLY A 151 -6.88 -10.48 -5.70
CA GLY A 151 -6.74 -11.60 -4.78
C GLY A 151 -5.85 -11.25 -3.59
N TYR A 152 -4.88 -12.09 -3.29
CA TYR A 152 -3.96 -11.82 -2.17
C TYR A 152 -2.54 -12.26 -2.47
N ALA A 153 -1.59 -11.67 -1.75
CA ALA A 153 -0.18 -12.03 -1.81
C ALA A 153 0.39 -12.22 -0.40
N PHE A 154 1.37 -13.09 -0.27
CA PHE A 154 2.12 -13.23 0.99
C PHE A 154 3.11 -12.07 1.09
N ASN A 155 2.72 -11.03 1.80
CA ASN A 155 3.38 -9.73 1.83
C ASN A 155 4.89 -9.78 2.09
N LYS A 156 5.37 -10.52 3.09
CA LYS A 156 6.81 -10.65 3.37
C LYS A 156 7.58 -11.27 2.22
N ASP A 157 7.01 -12.31 1.61
CA ASP A 157 7.65 -12.98 0.48
C ASP A 157 7.65 -12.09 -0.77
N SER A 158 6.57 -11.35 -0.99
CA SER A 158 6.48 -10.37 -2.09
C SER A 158 7.52 -9.27 -1.96
N ILE A 159 7.74 -8.74 -0.75
CA ILE A 159 8.78 -7.72 -0.49
C ILE A 159 10.19 -8.29 -0.71
N LYS A 160 10.44 -9.53 -0.27
CA LYS A 160 11.71 -10.23 -0.56
C LYS A 160 11.91 -10.48 -2.06
N ALA A 161 10.83 -10.76 -2.80
CA ALA A 161 10.91 -10.88 -4.25
C ALA A 161 11.29 -9.55 -4.92
N LEU A 162 10.74 -8.42 -4.47
CA LEU A 162 11.15 -7.09 -4.94
C LEU A 162 12.62 -6.82 -4.64
N GLU A 163 13.10 -7.14 -3.44
CA GLU A 163 14.52 -7.04 -3.07
C GLU A 163 15.38 -7.90 -4.01
N SER A 164 14.99 -9.15 -4.25
CA SER A 164 15.69 -10.04 -5.16
C SER A 164 15.75 -9.51 -6.59
N LYS A 165 14.63 -8.99 -7.12
CA LYS A 165 14.56 -8.39 -8.44
C LYS A 165 15.46 -7.15 -8.55
N ALA A 166 15.45 -6.27 -7.57
CA ALA A 166 16.32 -5.09 -7.51
C ALA A 166 17.80 -5.49 -7.46
N ASN A 167 18.17 -6.42 -6.58
CA ASN A 167 19.54 -6.94 -6.45
C ASN A 167 20.02 -7.62 -7.75
N SER A 168 19.16 -8.42 -8.40
CA SER A 168 19.51 -9.10 -9.66
C SER A 168 19.78 -8.11 -10.81
N ASN A 169 19.20 -6.92 -10.74
CA ASN A 169 19.47 -5.83 -11.67
C ASN A 169 20.70 -5.00 -11.26
N GLY A 170 21.35 -5.30 -10.13
CA GLY A 170 22.56 -4.64 -9.66
C GLY A 170 22.36 -3.54 -8.61
N VAL A 171 21.13 -3.33 -8.10
CA VAL A 171 20.89 -2.38 -6.99
C VAL A 171 21.54 -2.90 -5.70
N ASN A 172 22.11 -2.00 -4.92
CA ASN A 172 22.72 -2.32 -3.63
C ASN A 172 21.73 -2.07 -2.48
N VAL A 173 21.25 -3.13 -1.84
CA VAL A 173 20.36 -3.05 -0.66
C VAL A 173 21.18 -3.26 0.62
N HIS A 174 21.30 -2.21 1.44
CA HIS A 174 22.00 -2.21 2.71
C HIS A 174 21.03 -2.25 3.89
N LYS A 175 21.04 -3.34 4.63
CA LYS A 175 20.22 -3.57 5.83
C LYS A 175 20.96 -3.20 7.10
N GLY A 176 20.23 -2.85 8.16
CA GLY A 176 20.81 -2.43 9.43
C GLY A 176 21.53 -1.08 9.32
N VAL A 177 21.08 -0.19 8.43
CA VAL A 177 21.64 1.14 8.22
C VAL A 177 20.55 2.17 8.49
N LYS A 178 20.72 2.95 9.56
CA LYS A 178 19.77 3.99 9.95
C LYS A 178 20.17 5.33 9.37
N VAL A 179 19.30 5.95 8.59
CA VAL A 179 19.48 7.34 8.17
C VAL A 179 19.17 8.25 9.36
N THR A 180 20.07 9.20 9.60
CA THR A 180 20.05 10.13 10.75
C THR A 180 19.96 11.59 10.34
N GLY A 181 20.13 11.90 9.04
CA GLY A 181 20.07 13.27 8.53
C GLY A 181 20.39 13.37 7.04
N PHE A 182 20.50 14.62 6.59
CA PHE A 182 20.82 14.95 5.21
C PHE A 182 21.98 15.97 5.15
N LYS A 183 22.81 15.83 4.13
CA LYS A 183 23.81 16.84 3.76
C LYS A 183 23.19 17.79 2.75
N ARG A 184 23.33 19.09 2.97
CA ARG A 184 22.86 20.13 2.05
C ARG A 184 24.03 20.82 1.34
N GLY A 185 23.78 21.34 0.17
CA GLY A 185 24.74 22.15 -0.55
C GLY A 185 25.05 23.46 0.20
N SER A 186 26.27 23.92 0.16
CA SER A 186 26.75 25.11 0.89
C SER A 186 26.02 26.40 0.52
N ASN A 187 25.46 26.49 -0.69
CA ASN A 187 24.77 27.67 -1.19
C ASN A 187 23.35 27.39 -1.69
N SER A 188 22.78 26.25 -1.33
CA SER A 188 21.45 25.85 -1.77
C SER A 188 20.78 24.95 -0.75
N ASN A 189 19.45 24.90 -0.77
CA ASN A 189 18.67 23.93 0.02
C ASN A 189 18.67 22.50 -0.60
N ALA A 190 19.39 22.29 -1.69
CA ALA A 190 19.47 20.99 -2.34
C ALA A 190 20.11 19.96 -1.43
N VAL A 191 19.49 18.78 -1.33
CA VAL A 191 20.09 17.64 -0.65
C VAL A 191 21.19 17.07 -1.54
N THR A 192 22.40 17.00 -1.00
CA THR A 192 23.61 16.51 -1.71
C THR A 192 24.14 15.21 -1.10
N GLY A 193 23.49 14.69 -0.08
CA GLY A 193 23.89 13.43 0.53
C GLY A 193 22.98 13.01 1.69
N VAL A 194 23.12 11.76 2.07
CA VAL A 194 22.39 11.12 3.17
C VAL A 194 23.36 10.74 4.27
N VAL A 195 23.09 11.18 5.48
CA VAL A 195 23.88 10.86 6.68
C VAL A 195 23.28 9.64 7.36
N THR A 196 24.10 8.66 7.71
CA THR A 196 23.69 7.44 8.38
C THR A 196 24.49 7.20 9.65
N ASP A 197 24.07 6.26 10.47
CA ASP A 197 24.82 5.76 11.63
C ASP A 197 26.12 5.01 11.27
N LYS A 198 26.38 4.80 9.97
CA LYS A 198 27.57 4.08 9.44
C LYS A 198 28.41 4.90 8.45
N GLY A 199 28.09 6.16 8.26
CA GLY A 199 28.80 7.05 7.35
C GLY A 199 27.86 7.88 6.49
N THR A 200 28.43 8.69 5.60
CA THR A 200 27.68 9.58 4.71
C THR A 200 27.83 9.12 3.26
N ILE A 201 26.73 9.14 2.52
CA ILE A 201 26.68 8.83 1.08
C ILE A 201 26.36 10.13 0.35
N GLU A 202 27.23 10.60 -0.51
CA GLU A 202 26.94 11.68 -1.45
C GLU A 202 26.00 11.17 -2.54
N CYS A 203 24.99 11.96 -2.92
CA CYS A 203 24.05 11.55 -3.95
C CYS A 203 23.40 12.74 -4.66
N ASP A 204 22.89 12.47 -5.87
CA ASP A 204 22.20 13.47 -6.66
C ASP A 204 20.69 13.50 -6.34
N GLN A 205 20.13 12.37 -5.93
CA GLN A 205 18.71 12.22 -5.66
C GLN A 205 18.46 11.37 -4.41
N VAL A 206 17.42 11.72 -3.68
CA VAL A 206 16.94 10.96 -2.52
C VAL A 206 15.46 10.65 -2.70
N VAL A 207 15.11 9.38 -2.48
CA VAL A 207 13.72 8.92 -2.41
C VAL A 207 13.42 8.51 -0.97
N VAL A 208 12.40 9.11 -0.36
CA VAL A 208 11.97 8.77 0.99
C VAL A 208 10.79 7.80 0.92
N GLY A 209 11.09 6.50 0.99
CA GLY A 209 10.13 5.39 1.03
C GLY A 209 9.93 4.84 2.45
N ALA A 210 9.99 5.71 3.47
CA ALA A 210 10.07 5.35 4.88
C ALA A 210 8.72 4.93 5.52
N GLY A 211 7.63 4.84 4.74
CA GLY A 211 6.31 4.47 5.25
C GLY A 211 5.84 5.40 6.38
N PRO A 212 5.33 4.88 7.52
CA PRO A 212 4.83 5.72 8.61
C PRO A 212 5.87 6.66 9.23
N TRP A 213 7.16 6.41 9.01
CA TRP A 213 8.25 7.28 9.51
C TRP A 213 8.58 8.45 8.58
N VAL A 214 7.82 8.67 7.52
CA VAL A 214 8.05 9.80 6.58
C VAL A 214 8.05 11.16 7.28
N ARG A 215 7.27 11.32 8.36
CA ARG A 215 7.23 12.54 9.16
C ARG A 215 8.58 12.91 9.77
N ASP A 216 9.35 11.92 10.24
CA ASP A 216 10.68 12.16 10.80
C ASP A 216 11.61 12.75 9.75
N PHE A 217 11.56 12.22 8.52
CA PHE A 217 12.33 12.73 7.40
C PHE A 217 11.87 14.11 6.93
N TRP A 218 10.56 14.36 6.98
CA TRP A 218 9.97 15.66 6.69
C TRP A 218 10.52 16.73 7.64
N ASN A 219 10.59 16.42 8.92
CA ASN A 219 11.15 17.28 9.95
C ASN A 219 12.67 17.48 9.78
N MET A 220 13.42 16.41 9.44
CA MET A 220 14.87 16.49 9.15
C MET A 220 15.17 17.39 7.95
N LEU A 221 14.23 17.45 6.99
CA LEU A 221 14.31 18.30 5.81
C LEU A 221 13.77 19.70 6.03
N GLU A 222 13.25 20.00 7.22
CA GLU A 222 12.67 21.31 7.58
C GLU A 222 11.59 21.77 6.59
N LEU A 223 10.80 20.83 6.07
CA LEU A 223 9.74 21.09 5.12
C LEU A 223 8.52 21.72 5.80
N PRO A 224 7.62 22.42 5.06
CA PRO A 224 6.45 23.08 5.62
C PRO A 224 5.59 22.14 6.47
N LYS A 225 5.09 22.63 7.60
CA LYS A 225 4.22 21.87 8.51
C LYS A 225 2.75 22.00 8.18
N THR A 226 2.39 23.00 7.41
CA THR A 226 1.03 23.29 6.95
C THR A 226 0.93 23.25 5.44
N THR A 227 -0.24 23.00 4.93
CA THR A 227 -0.58 23.06 3.50
C THR A 227 -1.96 23.64 3.32
N GLU A 228 -2.24 24.19 2.15
CA GLU A 228 -3.57 24.67 1.79
C GLU A 228 -4.33 23.57 1.05
N ILE A 229 -5.55 23.28 1.49
CA ILE A 229 -6.49 22.37 0.82
C ILE A 229 -7.80 23.09 0.52
N LYS A 230 -8.44 22.73 -0.60
CA LYS A 230 -9.78 23.19 -0.93
C LYS A 230 -10.80 22.35 -0.17
N GLY A 231 -11.55 22.97 0.73
CA GLY A 231 -12.62 22.34 1.49
C GLY A 231 -13.87 22.06 0.65
N GLN A 232 -14.81 21.33 1.24
CA GLN A 232 -16.12 21.06 0.63
C GLN A 232 -16.96 22.35 0.45
N ASP A 233 -16.67 23.39 1.24
CA ASP A 233 -17.24 24.74 1.10
C ASP A 233 -16.67 25.53 -0.08
N GLY A 234 -15.77 24.96 -0.84
CA GLY A 234 -15.09 25.56 -1.99
C GLY A 234 -13.99 26.55 -1.65
N LYS A 235 -13.72 26.80 -0.37
CA LYS A 235 -12.67 27.74 0.10
C LYS A 235 -11.36 27.00 0.35
N MET A 236 -10.26 27.78 0.31
CA MET A 236 -8.95 27.30 0.70
C MET A 236 -8.80 27.37 2.23
N HIS A 237 -8.31 26.31 2.83
CA HIS A 237 -8.07 26.19 4.26
C HIS A 237 -6.62 25.79 4.50
N GLU A 238 -5.92 26.56 5.33
CA GLU A 238 -4.62 26.13 5.83
C GLU A 238 -4.81 25.05 6.90
N VAL A 239 -4.20 23.91 6.72
CA VAL A 239 -4.31 22.75 7.61
C VAL A 239 -2.95 22.22 7.98
N ASP A 240 -2.83 21.63 9.16
CA ASP A 240 -1.65 20.86 9.56
C ASP A 240 -1.51 19.63 8.64
N MET A 241 -0.35 19.50 8.00
CA MET A 241 -0.07 18.45 7.04
C MET A 241 -0.19 17.04 7.62
N TRP A 242 0.02 16.88 8.93
CA TRP A 242 0.04 15.60 9.63
C TRP A 242 -1.22 15.30 10.43
N LYS A 243 -2.17 16.22 10.50
CA LYS A 243 -3.39 16.07 11.30
C LYS A 243 -4.20 14.83 10.93
N TYR A 244 -4.31 14.53 9.64
CA TYR A 244 -5.08 13.39 9.13
C TYR A 244 -4.39 12.04 9.39
N TRP A 245 -3.07 11.98 9.41
CA TRP A 245 -2.34 10.75 9.74
C TRP A 245 -2.57 10.29 11.17
N PHE A 246 -2.64 11.23 12.12
CA PHE A 246 -2.92 10.90 13.51
C PHE A 246 -4.34 10.37 13.72
N LEU A 247 -5.32 10.88 12.99
CA LEU A 247 -6.69 10.40 13.07
C LEU A 247 -6.83 8.96 12.55
N GLN A 248 -6.10 8.59 11.50
CA GLN A 248 -6.09 7.22 10.98
C GLN A 248 -5.37 6.24 11.93
N GLU A 249 -4.27 6.62 12.54
CA GLU A 249 -3.61 5.81 13.56
C GLU A 249 -4.48 5.65 14.82
N GLY A 250 -5.26 6.63 15.19
CA GLY A 250 -6.17 6.59 16.33
C GLY A 250 -7.40 5.69 16.12
N VAL A 251 -7.85 5.53 14.88
CA VAL A 251 -8.99 4.66 14.53
C VAL A 251 -8.61 3.18 14.53
N LEU A 252 -7.32 2.85 14.46
CA LEU A 252 -6.80 1.48 14.56
C LEU A 252 -6.61 0.99 16.00
N GLY A 253 -7.11 1.72 16.99
CA GLY A 253 -7.24 1.24 18.37
C GLY A 253 -8.31 0.14 18.43
N VAL A 254 -7.90 -1.08 18.15
CA VAL A 254 -8.78 -2.24 18.14
C VAL A 254 -8.98 -2.71 19.60
N ASP A 255 -10.22 -2.81 20.04
CA ASP A 255 -10.54 -3.47 21.29
C ASP A 255 -10.02 -4.91 21.25
N ALA A 256 -9.22 -5.29 22.23
CA ALA A 256 -8.59 -6.61 22.29
C ALA A 256 -9.61 -7.76 22.28
N ASN A 257 -10.85 -7.53 22.67
CA ASN A 257 -11.93 -8.51 22.66
C ASN A 257 -12.32 -8.92 21.23
N TYR A 258 -12.13 -8.06 20.23
CA TYR A 258 -12.44 -8.35 18.82
C TYR A 258 -11.28 -8.93 18.01
N LEU A 259 -10.13 -9.13 18.65
CA LEU A 259 -8.95 -9.70 18.01
C LEU A 259 -8.94 -11.24 18.01
N ARG A 260 -9.97 -11.88 18.53
CA ARG A 260 -10.01 -13.34 18.68
C ARG A 260 -11.33 -13.93 18.25
N THR A 261 -11.28 -15.04 17.55
CA THR A 261 -12.45 -15.90 17.30
C THR A 261 -12.89 -16.58 18.60
N ASN A 262 -14.03 -17.24 18.59
CA ASN A 262 -14.51 -18.07 19.71
C ASN A 262 -13.51 -19.16 20.13
N GLU A 263 -12.64 -19.58 19.21
CA GLU A 263 -11.55 -20.53 19.48
C GLU A 263 -10.24 -19.87 19.97
N GLY A 264 -10.26 -18.55 20.19
CA GLY A 264 -9.08 -17.79 20.58
C GLY A 264 -8.06 -17.55 19.47
N LYS A 265 -8.37 -17.86 18.23
CA LYS A 265 -7.52 -17.63 17.06
C LYS A 265 -7.69 -16.22 16.52
N GLN A 266 -6.68 -15.75 15.76
CA GLN A 266 -6.80 -14.52 15.02
C GLN A 266 -7.90 -14.65 13.94
N PRO A 267 -8.85 -13.70 13.84
CA PRO A 267 -9.87 -13.74 12.81
C PRO A 267 -9.26 -13.50 11.42
N PRO A 268 -9.89 -14.00 10.37
CA PRO A 268 -9.55 -13.60 9.01
C PRO A 268 -9.82 -12.11 8.80
N VAL A 269 -9.21 -11.51 7.78
CA VAL A 269 -9.60 -10.18 7.33
C VAL A 269 -10.96 -10.30 6.63
N ILE A 270 -11.98 -9.71 7.24
CA ILE A 270 -13.35 -9.71 6.71
C ILE A 270 -13.70 -8.26 6.40
N HIS A 271 -14.09 -8.00 5.15
CA HIS A 271 -14.67 -6.73 4.75
C HIS A 271 -16.17 -6.94 4.55
N VAL A 272 -16.95 -6.46 5.50
CA VAL A 272 -18.41 -6.49 5.45
C VAL A 272 -18.91 -5.07 5.54
N ASP A 273 -19.63 -4.63 4.52
CA ASP A 273 -20.45 -3.44 4.58
C ASP A 273 -21.86 -3.89 4.98
N THR A 274 -22.32 -3.48 6.16
CA THR A 274 -23.64 -3.77 6.64
C THR A 274 -24.17 -2.61 7.48
N ASP A 275 -25.45 -2.36 7.40
CA ASP A 275 -26.21 -1.46 8.27
C ASP A 275 -26.76 -2.17 9.52
N ALA A 276 -26.63 -3.49 9.56
CA ALA A 276 -26.99 -4.28 10.73
C ALA A 276 -25.84 -4.28 11.74
N PRO A 277 -26.13 -4.27 13.05
CA PRO A 277 -25.11 -4.44 14.06
C PRO A 277 -24.42 -5.79 13.91
N LEU A 278 -23.09 -5.80 14.01
CA LEU A 278 -22.27 -7.02 13.87
C LEU A 278 -22.29 -7.87 15.15
N HIS A 279 -22.73 -7.31 16.26
CA HIS A 279 -22.93 -8.01 17.54
C HIS A 279 -24.01 -7.32 18.38
N SER A 280 -24.46 -7.98 19.44
CA SER A 280 -25.62 -7.58 20.25
C SER A 280 -25.45 -6.26 21.01
N ASP A 281 -24.24 -5.75 21.16
CA ASP A 281 -23.93 -4.60 22.00
C ASP A 281 -23.71 -3.29 21.22
N THR A 282 -24.00 -3.28 19.89
CA THR A 282 -23.91 -2.10 19.02
C THR A 282 -25.25 -1.61 18.53
#